data_61d659dfb030c144b07f7b70a5d7b931
#
_entry.id   61d659dfb030c144b07f7b70a5d7b931
#
_cell.length_a   1.000
_cell.length_b   1.000
_cell.length_c   1.000
_cell.angle_alpha   90.00
_cell.angle_beta   90.00
_cell.angle_gamma   90.00
#
_symmetry.space_group_name_H-M   'P 1'
#
loop_
_entity.id
_entity.type
_entity.pdbx_description
1 polymer ?
#
loop_
_entity_poly.entity_id
_entity_poly.type
_entity_poly.pdbx_seq_one_letter_code
_entity_poly.pdbx_strand_id
1 'polypeptide(L)'
;MKVRFISLASGSSGNCYYIGTEKYGILIDAGIAVRTIKKGLKEAGINMEMIRAVFVTHDHADHIKAVGGLGEKLNIPIYTTARIHEGINKSYCMTEKLHSSVRYLEKQQPMQLEDFRIESFEVPHDGTDNVGYCIEIDGKVFSFLTDLGEITPTAAHYICKANYLILEANYDDEMLRMGTYPQYLKERITGRTGHMSNIDTAEFLAENFTEHLQYFWLCHLSKDNN
;
A
#
# COMPACT_ATOMS: atom_id res chain seq x y z
N MET A 1 17.18 -15.21 -7.62
CA MET A 1 15.82 -15.77 -7.34
C MET A 1 14.80 -15.02 -8.18
N LYS A 2 13.72 -15.67 -8.66
CA LYS A 2 12.67 -14.97 -9.42
C LYS A 2 11.70 -14.31 -8.44
N VAL A 3 11.65 -12.98 -8.43
CA VAL A 3 10.70 -12.20 -7.67
C VAL A 3 9.51 -11.83 -8.55
N ARG A 4 8.28 -11.95 -8.03
CA ARG A 4 7.03 -11.62 -8.71
C ARG A 4 6.34 -10.49 -7.97
N PHE A 5 5.91 -9.47 -8.69
CA PHE A 5 5.02 -8.42 -8.20
C PHE A 5 3.70 -8.49 -8.96
N ILE A 6 2.57 -8.35 -8.28
CA ILE A 6 1.23 -8.38 -8.87
C ILE A 6 0.35 -7.36 -8.14
N SER A 7 -0.23 -6.43 -8.88
CA SER A 7 -1.34 -5.61 -8.40
C SER A 7 -2.63 -6.43 -8.56
N LEU A 8 -3.23 -6.85 -7.45
CA LEU A 8 -4.53 -7.54 -7.44
C LEU A 8 -5.68 -6.55 -7.51
N ALA A 9 -5.49 -5.36 -6.98
CA ALA A 9 -6.37 -4.20 -7.08
C ALA A 9 -5.59 -2.94 -6.71
N SER A 10 -5.99 -1.81 -7.33
CA SER A 10 -5.42 -0.49 -7.07
C SER A 10 -6.47 0.58 -7.33
N GLY A 11 -6.70 1.49 -6.37
CA GLY A 11 -7.65 2.61 -6.47
C GLY A 11 -8.61 2.69 -5.29
N SER A 12 -9.43 3.73 -5.26
CA SER A 12 -10.35 4.08 -4.16
C SER A 12 -11.41 3.00 -3.81
N SER A 13 -11.54 1.94 -4.60
CA SER A 13 -12.45 0.81 -4.32
C SER A 13 -11.78 -0.38 -3.64
N GLY A 14 -10.45 -0.37 -3.57
CA GLY A 14 -9.67 -1.38 -2.87
C GLY A 14 -8.26 -1.53 -3.42
N ASN A 15 -7.31 -1.69 -2.50
CA ASN A 15 -5.90 -1.85 -2.75
C ASN A 15 -5.41 -3.19 -2.21
N CYS A 16 -4.66 -3.92 -3.01
CA CYS A 16 -4.04 -5.17 -2.60
C CYS A 16 -2.93 -5.54 -3.59
N TYR A 17 -1.71 -5.66 -3.10
CA TYR A 17 -0.55 -6.01 -3.90
C TYR A 17 0.12 -7.26 -3.34
N TYR A 18 0.63 -8.09 -4.24
CA TYR A 18 1.42 -9.27 -3.90
C TYR A 18 2.87 -9.06 -4.32
N ILE A 19 3.80 -9.40 -3.44
CA ILE A 19 5.20 -9.56 -3.75
C ILE A 19 5.71 -10.90 -3.18
N GLY A 20 6.41 -11.68 -3.98
CA GLY A 20 6.86 -12.99 -3.54
C GLY A 20 7.81 -13.69 -4.49
N THR A 21 8.19 -14.88 -4.07
CA THR A 21 9.04 -15.82 -4.80
C THR A 21 8.20 -17.01 -5.30
N GLU A 22 8.84 -18.04 -5.79
CA GLU A 22 8.18 -19.31 -6.12
C GLU A 22 7.77 -20.13 -4.88
N LYS A 23 8.25 -19.76 -3.68
CA LYS A 23 8.01 -20.51 -2.44
C LYS A 23 7.05 -19.83 -1.48
N TYR A 24 7.09 -18.51 -1.40
CA TYR A 24 6.27 -17.71 -0.47
C TYR A 24 6.18 -16.26 -0.94
N GLY A 25 5.23 -15.54 -0.36
CA GLY A 25 5.04 -14.13 -0.61
C GLY A 25 4.28 -13.43 0.52
N ILE A 26 4.14 -12.14 0.36
CA ILE A 26 3.42 -11.25 1.26
C ILE A 26 2.40 -10.44 0.49
N LEU A 27 1.40 -9.94 1.19
CA LEU A 27 0.46 -8.95 0.67
C LEU A 27 0.78 -7.57 1.28
N ILE A 28 0.67 -6.53 0.47
CA ILE A 28 0.62 -5.14 0.92
C ILE A 28 -0.82 -4.69 0.72
N ASP A 29 -1.48 -4.33 1.82
CA ASP A 29 -2.91 -4.08 1.94
C ASP A 29 -3.81 -5.27 1.53
N ALA A 30 -5.05 -5.20 1.97
CA ALA A 30 -6.09 -6.18 1.66
C ALA A 30 -7.47 -5.51 1.60
N GLY A 31 -7.61 -4.48 0.76
CA GLY A 31 -8.79 -3.65 0.64
C GLY A 31 -9.93 -4.25 -0.19
N ILE A 32 -9.74 -5.43 -0.76
CA ILE A 32 -10.74 -6.15 -1.56
C ILE A 32 -11.19 -7.44 -0.85
N ALA A 33 -12.30 -8.02 -1.27
CA ALA A 33 -12.83 -9.22 -0.61
C ALA A 33 -11.84 -10.40 -0.66
N VAL A 34 -11.76 -11.19 0.43
CA VAL A 34 -10.90 -12.41 0.52
C VAL A 34 -11.08 -13.33 -0.69
N ARG A 35 -12.33 -13.49 -1.19
CA ARG A 35 -12.61 -14.31 -2.38
C ARG A 35 -11.92 -13.76 -3.62
N THR A 36 -11.88 -12.44 -3.78
CA THR A 36 -11.23 -11.78 -4.92
C THR A 36 -9.70 -11.95 -4.84
N ILE A 37 -9.12 -11.77 -3.65
CA ILE A 37 -7.69 -12.03 -3.41
C ILE A 37 -7.34 -13.48 -3.78
N LYS A 38 -8.08 -14.45 -3.24
CA LYS A 38 -7.86 -15.88 -3.55
C LYS A 38 -7.97 -16.19 -5.04
N LYS A 39 -8.94 -15.58 -5.73
CA LYS A 39 -9.12 -15.76 -7.18
C LYS A 39 -7.94 -15.21 -7.95
N GLY A 40 -7.54 -13.95 -7.68
CA GLY A 40 -6.42 -13.31 -8.38
C GLY A 40 -5.08 -14.04 -8.16
N LEU A 41 -4.79 -14.46 -6.93
CA LEU A 41 -3.61 -15.27 -6.63
C LEU A 41 -3.63 -16.59 -7.40
N LYS A 42 -4.76 -17.31 -7.40
CA LYS A 42 -4.92 -18.58 -8.13
C LYS A 42 -4.72 -18.42 -9.63
N GLU A 43 -5.29 -17.38 -10.23
CA GLU A 43 -5.10 -17.05 -11.66
C GLU A 43 -3.64 -16.76 -12.00
N ALA A 44 -2.89 -16.21 -11.03
CA ALA A 44 -1.46 -16.02 -11.14
C ALA A 44 -0.63 -17.28 -10.79
N GLY A 45 -1.26 -18.42 -10.48
CA GLY A 45 -0.61 -19.67 -10.09
C GLY A 45 0.00 -19.65 -8.68
N ILE A 46 -0.53 -18.79 -7.78
CA ILE A 46 -0.07 -18.65 -6.40
C ILE A 46 -1.11 -19.28 -5.47
N ASN A 47 -0.66 -20.22 -4.61
CA ASN A 47 -1.51 -20.78 -3.56
C ASN A 47 -1.57 -19.80 -2.38
N MET A 48 -2.76 -19.66 -1.78
CA MET A 48 -2.97 -18.85 -0.58
C MET A 48 -2.07 -19.26 0.61
N GLU A 49 -1.72 -20.53 0.70
CA GLU A 49 -0.79 -21.07 1.70
C GLU A 49 0.65 -20.53 1.58
N MET A 50 0.98 -19.94 0.43
CA MET A 50 2.28 -19.29 0.23
C MET A 50 2.34 -17.90 0.89
N ILE A 51 1.20 -17.33 1.28
CA ILE A 51 1.15 -16.00 1.91
C ILE A 51 1.63 -16.11 3.37
N ARG A 52 2.74 -15.44 3.68
CA ARG A 52 3.35 -15.44 5.01
C ARG A 52 2.85 -14.32 5.90
N ALA A 53 2.44 -13.19 5.31
CA ALA A 53 1.96 -12.04 6.06
C ALA A 53 1.16 -11.09 5.18
N VAL A 54 0.39 -10.21 5.83
CA VAL A 54 -0.18 -8.99 5.25
C VAL A 54 0.46 -7.79 5.96
N PHE A 55 0.95 -6.83 5.20
CA PHE A 55 1.45 -5.54 5.69
C PHE A 55 0.41 -4.47 5.34
N VAL A 56 -0.04 -3.72 6.34
CA VAL A 56 -1.11 -2.73 6.15
C VAL A 56 -0.53 -1.32 6.24
N THR A 57 -0.81 -0.48 5.23
CA THR A 57 -0.31 0.89 5.15
C THR A 57 -1.04 1.84 6.08
N HIS A 58 -2.37 1.75 6.16
CA HIS A 58 -3.24 2.55 7.03
C HIS A 58 -4.64 1.92 7.17
N ASP A 59 -5.51 2.54 7.96
CA ASP A 59 -6.79 1.95 8.40
C ASP A 59 -8.02 2.33 7.57
N HIS A 60 -7.87 2.90 6.37
CA HIS A 60 -8.99 3.16 5.48
C HIS A 60 -9.61 1.87 4.92
N ALA A 61 -10.92 1.91 4.66
CA ALA A 61 -11.72 0.74 4.31
C ALA A 61 -11.23 0.02 3.03
N ASP A 62 -10.73 0.77 2.06
CA ASP A 62 -10.18 0.28 0.80
C ASP A 62 -8.76 -0.32 0.91
N HIS A 63 -8.19 -0.36 2.13
CA HIS A 63 -6.94 -1.04 2.46
C HIS A 63 -7.12 -2.22 3.42
N ILE A 64 -8.22 -2.29 4.19
CA ILE A 64 -8.34 -3.24 5.30
C ILE A 64 -9.51 -4.24 5.19
N LYS A 65 -10.37 -4.13 4.20
CA LYS A 65 -11.63 -4.88 4.08
C LYS A 65 -11.52 -6.40 4.32
N ALA A 66 -10.42 -7.02 3.87
CA ALA A 66 -10.19 -8.46 4.03
C ALA A 66 -9.29 -8.82 5.22
N VAL A 67 -8.68 -7.82 5.88
CA VAL A 67 -7.62 -8.04 6.88
C VAL A 67 -8.08 -8.94 8.02
N GLY A 68 -9.30 -8.72 8.57
CA GLY A 68 -9.85 -9.57 9.62
C GLY A 68 -10.05 -11.03 9.18
N GLY A 69 -10.57 -11.23 7.96
CA GLY A 69 -10.77 -12.57 7.41
C GLY A 69 -9.46 -13.30 7.11
N LEU A 70 -8.44 -12.58 6.63
CA LEU A 70 -7.09 -13.13 6.41
C LEU A 70 -6.40 -13.44 7.74
N GLY A 71 -6.48 -12.51 8.68
CA GLY A 71 -5.84 -12.65 9.99
C GLY A 71 -6.46 -13.75 10.84
N GLU A 72 -7.74 -13.62 11.16
CA GLU A 72 -8.36 -14.47 12.19
C GLU A 72 -8.94 -15.79 11.66
N LYS A 73 -9.37 -15.84 10.38
CA LYS A 73 -9.91 -17.09 9.80
C LYS A 73 -8.87 -17.91 9.05
N LEU A 74 -7.84 -17.27 8.48
CA LEU A 74 -6.78 -17.96 7.75
C LEU A 74 -5.45 -17.97 8.51
N ASN A 75 -5.40 -17.40 9.72
CA ASN A 75 -4.24 -17.35 10.59
C ASN A 75 -2.99 -16.70 9.93
N ILE A 76 -3.21 -15.71 9.05
CA ILE A 76 -2.12 -14.98 8.41
C ILE A 76 -1.73 -13.81 9.31
N PRO A 77 -0.45 -13.67 9.71
CA PRO A 77 0.01 -12.53 10.50
C PRO A 77 -0.24 -11.19 9.80
N ILE A 78 -0.74 -10.21 10.55
CA ILE A 78 -1.03 -8.85 10.07
C ILE A 78 -0.04 -7.89 10.73
N TYR A 79 0.84 -7.33 9.93
CA TYR A 79 1.91 -6.42 10.36
C TYR A 79 1.55 -4.97 10.06
N THR A 80 1.60 -4.13 11.07
CA THR A 80 1.53 -2.68 10.95
C THR A 80 1.87 -2.02 12.30
N THR A 81 1.78 -0.67 12.41
CA THR A 81 2.02 0.03 13.67
C THR A 81 0.90 -0.23 14.69
N ALA A 82 1.19 -0.03 15.97
CA ALA A 82 0.19 -0.19 17.03
C ALA A 82 -1.03 0.73 16.80
N ARG A 83 -0.80 1.96 16.35
CA ARG A 83 -1.88 2.93 16.07
C ARG A 83 -2.76 2.51 14.91
N ILE A 84 -2.19 1.97 13.83
CA ILE A 84 -2.97 1.45 12.70
C ILE A 84 -3.80 0.24 13.14
N HIS A 85 -3.26 -0.67 13.97
CA HIS A 85 -4.04 -1.79 14.53
C HIS A 85 -5.24 -1.31 15.36
N GLU A 86 -5.06 -0.24 16.15
CA GLU A 86 -6.19 0.37 16.87
C GLU A 86 -7.24 0.94 15.92
N GLY A 87 -6.83 1.64 14.87
CA GLY A 87 -7.72 2.17 13.83
C GLY A 87 -8.47 1.05 13.11
N ILE A 88 -7.75 0.00 12.66
CA ILE A 88 -8.36 -1.19 12.05
C ILE A 88 -9.45 -1.76 12.95
N ASN A 89 -9.16 -1.98 14.24
CA ASN A 89 -10.12 -2.57 15.16
C ASN A 89 -11.29 -1.64 15.51
N LYS A 90 -11.18 -0.34 15.29
CA LYS A 90 -12.30 0.63 15.43
C LYS A 90 -13.12 0.77 14.15
N SER A 91 -12.56 0.40 13.00
CA SER A 91 -13.20 0.61 11.71
C SER A 91 -14.52 -0.15 11.58
N TYR A 92 -15.52 0.53 11.01
CA TYR A 92 -16.85 -0.05 10.77
C TYR A 92 -16.87 -1.14 9.71
N CYS A 93 -15.90 -1.17 8.81
CA CYS A 93 -15.81 -2.17 7.75
C CYS A 93 -15.27 -3.53 8.23
N MET A 94 -14.74 -3.59 9.46
CA MET A 94 -14.15 -4.79 10.04
C MET A 94 -15.21 -5.69 10.67
N THR A 95 -15.54 -6.78 9.99
CA THR A 95 -16.44 -7.82 10.52
C THR A 95 -15.77 -8.73 11.55
N GLU A 96 -14.45 -8.94 11.41
CA GLU A 96 -13.63 -9.73 12.33
C GLU A 96 -12.55 -8.81 12.92
N LYS A 97 -12.58 -8.58 14.22
CA LYS A 97 -11.55 -7.79 14.91
C LYS A 97 -10.26 -8.60 15.05
N LEU A 98 -9.12 -7.93 14.92
CA LEU A 98 -7.81 -8.56 15.03
C LEU A 98 -7.44 -8.81 16.50
N HIS A 99 -6.98 -10.03 16.80
CA HIS A 99 -6.52 -10.46 18.11
C HIS A 99 -5.26 -11.33 18.01
N SER A 100 -5.39 -12.54 17.44
CA SER A 100 -4.30 -13.52 17.39
C SER A 100 -3.29 -13.23 16.29
N SER A 101 -3.72 -12.59 15.22
CA SER A 101 -2.92 -12.28 14.05
C SER A 101 -2.10 -10.99 14.15
N VAL A 102 -2.32 -10.17 15.16
CA VAL A 102 -1.64 -8.88 15.35
C VAL A 102 -0.12 -9.04 15.48
N ARG A 103 0.63 -8.26 14.68
CA ARG A 103 2.08 -8.12 14.77
C ARG A 103 2.45 -6.65 14.62
N TYR A 104 3.29 -6.15 15.51
CA TYR A 104 3.66 -4.73 15.58
C TYR A 104 4.94 -4.44 14.79
N LEU A 105 4.94 -3.29 14.13
CA LEU A 105 6.11 -2.69 13.49
C LEU A 105 6.40 -1.33 14.12
N GLU A 106 7.69 -1.01 14.19
CA GLU A 106 8.17 0.34 14.50
C GLU A 106 8.68 1.00 13.22
N LYS A 107 8.29 2.25 12.97
CA LYS A 107 8.74 3.02 11.80
C LYS A 107 10.27 3.13 11.77
N GLN A 108 10.86 2.99 10.60
CA GLN A 108 12.31 3.06 10.36
C GLN A 108 13.13 2.00 11.12
N GLN A 109 12.47 0.94 11.56
CA GLN A 109 13.14 -0.23 12.10
C GLN A 109 12.88 -1.43 11.20
N PRO A 110 13.89 -1.91 10.47
CA PRO A 110 13.72 -3.02 9.55
C PRO A 110 13.52 -4.33 10.30
N MET A 111 12.64 -5.17 9.76
CA MET A 111 12.45 -6.55 10.19
C MET A 111 12.81 -7.54 9.09
N GLN A 112 13.13 -8.76 9.49
CA GLN A 112 13.33 -9.89 8.57
C GLN A 112 12.14 -10.84 8.63
N LEU A 113 11.60 -11.16 7.45
CA LEU A 113 10.59 -12.21 7.28
C LEU A 113 10.99 -13.07 6.07
N GLU A 114 11.39 -14.31 6.29
CA GLU A 114 11.99 -15.16 5.26
C GLU A 114 13.17 -14.41 4.59
N ASP A 115 13.17 -14.29 3.26
CA ASP A 115 14.19 -13.53 2.52
C ASP A 115 13.84 -12.03 2.34
N PHE A 116 12.70 -11.57 2.89
CA PHE A 116 12.31 -10.16 2.86
C PHE A 116 12.93 -9.39 4.01
N ARG A 117 13.61 -8.28 3.72
CA ARG A 117 13.91 -7.23 4.68
C ARG A 117 12.89 -6.11 4.47
N ILE A 118 12.08 -5.83 5.48
CA ILE A 118 10.93 -4.94 5.39
C ILE A 118 11.09 -3.82 6.38
N GLU A 119 10.93 -2.59 5.93
CA GLU A 119 11.01 -1.39 6.73
C GLU A 119 9.79 -0.50 6.42
N SER A 120 9.07 -0.09 7.46
CA SER A 120 7.98 0.89 7.33
C SER A 120 8.52 2.29 7.61
N PHE A 121 7.97 3.29 6.91
CA PHE A 121 8.32 4.70 7.10
C PHE A 121 7.08 5.58 7.03
N GLU A 122 7.15 6.76 7.62
CA GLU A 122 6.03 7.67 7.68
C GLU A 122 5.70 8.29 6.32
N VAL A 123 4.41 8.37 6.00
CA VAL A 123 3.86 9.11 4.87
C VAL A 123 2.70 10.01 5.34
N PRO A 124 2.53 11.22 4.80
CA PRO A 124 1.45 12.12 5.20
C PRO A 124 0.14 11.70 4.53
N HIS A 125 -0.78 11.18 5.32
CA HIS A 125 -2.15 10.85 4.90
C HIS A 125 -3.12 10.97 6.08
N ASP A 126 -4.42 10.96 5.85
CA ASP A 126 -5.45 11.26 6.87
C ASP A 126 -6.00 10.02 7.61
N GLY A 127 -5.28 8.90 7.62
CA GLY A 127 -5.56 7.74 8.48
C GLY A 127 -5.17 7.98 9.95
N THR A 128 -5.50 7.03 10.82
CA THR A 128 -5.11 7.08 12.25
C THR A 128 -3.60 7.14 12.44
N ASP A 129 -2.87 6.47 11.59
CA ASP A 129 -1.42 6.52 11.36
C ASP A 129 -1.17 5.97 9.96
N ASN A 130 -0.06 6.36 9.31
CA ASN A 130 0.16 6.03 7.91
C ASN A 130 1.62 5.65 7.67
N VAL A 131 1.84 4.59 6.89
CA VAL A 131 3.17 4.14 6.53
C VAL A 131 3.26 3.73 5.05
N GLY A 132 4.40 4.04 4.45
CA GLY A 132 4.90 3.36 3.27
C GLY A 132 5.77 2.17 3.67
N TYR A 133 6.10 1.31 2.71
CA TYR A 133 6.97 0.15 2.91
C TYR A 133 8.13 0.14 1.94
N CYS A 134 9.34 -0.06 2.46
CA CYS A 134 10.53 -0.40 1.69
C CYS A 134 10.82 -1.90 1.90
N ILE A 135 10.83 -2.67 0.82
CA ILE A 135 10.97 -4.12 0.85
C ILE A 135 12.16 -4.52 0.00
N GLU A 136 13.16 -5.09 0.64
CA GLU A 136 14.35 -5.61 -0.03
C GLU A 136 14.26 -7.14 -0.14
N ILE A 137 14.43 -7.66 -1.34
CA ILE A 137 14.46 -9.09 -1.63
C ILE A 137 15.33 -9.38 -2.85
N ASP A 138 16.24 -10.34 -2.73
CA ASP A 138 17.13 -10.77 -3.84
C ASP A 138 17.89 -9.59 -4.50
N GLY A 139 18.37 -8.65 -3.68
CA GLY A 139 19.08 -7.46 -4.14
C GLY A 139 18.19 -6.42 -4.85
N LYS A 140 16.88 -6.56 -4.81
CA LYS A 140 15.89 -5.63 -5.37
C LYS A 140 15.19 -4.87 -4.27
N VAL A 141 15.01 -3.58 -4.46
CA VAL A 141 14.33 -2.67 -3.55
C VAL A 141 12.98 -2.26 -4.14
N PHE A 142 11.90 -2.61 -3.46
CA PHE A 142 10.54 -2.18 -3.76
C PHE A 142 10.11 -1.11 -2.75
N SER A 143 9.58 0.02 -3.22
CA SER A 143 9.00 1.05 -2.35
C SER A 143 7.52 1.23 -2.68
N PHE A 144 6.68 1.17 -1.64
CA PHE A 144 5.23 1.31 -1.71
C PHE A 144 4.80 2.60 -1.02
N LEU A 145 4.23 3.53 -1.77
CA LEU A 145 3.63 4.78 -1.31
C LEU A 145 2.28 4.93 -2.02
N THR A 146 1.26 4.25 -1.48
CA THR A 146 -0.05 4.10 -2.14
C THR A 146 -0.97 5.27 -1.92
N ASP A 147 -0.83 5.95 -0.77
CA ASP A 147 -1.63 7.08 -0.34
C ASP A 147 -0.73 8.08 0.39
N LEU A 148 -0.57 9.24 -0.20
CA LEU A 148 0.19 10.33 0.40
C LEU A 148 -0.25 11.68 -0.20
N GLY A 149 -0.37 12.69 0.65
CA GLY A 149 -0.79 14.03 0.21
C GLY A 149 0.34 14.92 -0.29
N GLU A 150 1.58 14.62 0.12
CA GLU A 150 2.79 15.34 -0.32
C GLU A 150 4.04 14.46 -0.20
N ILE A 151 5.06 14.70 -1.01
CA ILE A 151 6.34 14.01 -0.91
C ILE A 151 7.24 14.71 0.12
N THR A 152 7.28 14.15 1.33
CA THR A 152 8.19 14.60 2.38
C THR A 152 9.64 14.19 2.10
N PRO A 153 10.65 14.76 2.79
CA PRO A 153 12.04 14.29 2.68
C PRO A 153 12.21 12.80 2.99
N THR A 154 11.42 12.25 3.91
CA THR A 154 11.39 10.82 4.21
C THR A 154 10.83 10.03 3.02
N ALA A 155 9.69 10.40 2.47
CA ALA A 155 9.12 9.76 1.29
C ALA A 155 10.09 9.83 0.10
N ALA A 156 10.67 10.99 -0.18
CA ALA A 156 11.66 11.20 -1.23
C ALA A 156 12.86 10.25 -1.10
N HIS A 157 13.40 10.07 0.11
CA HIS A 157 14.49 9.13 0.37
C HIS A 157 14.14 7.71 -0.10
N TYR A 158 12.96 7.18 0.28
CA TYR A 158 12.55 5.82 -0.10
C TYR A 158 12.13 5.70 -1.57
N ILE A 159 11.58 6.75 -2.17
CA ILE A 159 11.31 6.80 -3.61
C ILE A 159 12.62 6.70 -4.39
N CYS A 160 13.62 7.54 -4.05
CA CYS A 160 14.90 7.54 -4.73
C CYS A 160 15.73 6.26 -4.48
N LYS A 161 15.48 5.51 -3.41
CA LYS A 161 16.13 4.23 -3.12
C LYS A 161 15.60 3.07 -3.97
N ALA A 162 14.41 3.18 -4.55
CA ALA A 162 13.69 2.08 -5.18
C ALA A 162 14.31 1.64 -6.52
N ASN A 163 14.38 0.33 -6.74
CA ASN A 163 14.51 -0.25 -8.08
C ASN A 163 13.12 -0.45 -8.72
N TYR A 164 12.11 -0.70 -7.89
CA TYR A 164 10.71 -0.95 -8.25
C TYR A 164 9.85 -0.06 -7.37
N LEU A 165 9.19 0.91 -7.97
CA LEU A 165 8.45 1.94 -7.26
C LEU A 165 6.95 1.78 -7.50
N ILE A 166 6.17 1.74 -6.43
CA ILE A 166 4.71 1.80 -6.47
C ILE A 166 4.33 3.13 -5.80
N LEU A 167 3.92 4.10 -6.62
CA LEU A 167 3.70 5.48 -6.18
C LEU A 167 2.32 5.96 -6.61
N GLU A 168 1.65 6.69 -5.71
CA GLU A 168 0.35 7.28 -5.99
C GLU A 168 0.40 8.30 -7.13
N ALA A 169 -0.64 8.27 -7.97
CA ALA A 169 -1.02 9.33 -8.91
C ALA A 169 -2.56 9.34 -8.97
N ASN A 170 -3.17 10.00 -7.99
CA ASN A 170 -4.58 9.82 -7.70
C ASN A 170 -5.49 10.55 -8.68
N TYR A 171 -5.20 11.83 -8.96
CA TYR A 171 -6.13 12.67 -9.72
C TYR A 171 -5.43 13.57 -10.73
N ASP A 172 -6.17 13.90 -11.79
CA ASP A 172 -5.91 15.03 -12.69
C ASP A 172 -6.53 16.30 -12.12
N ASP A 173 -5.76 17.38 -12.06
CA ASP A 173 -6.17 18.64 -11.43
C ASP A 173 -7.40 19.27 -12.10
N GLU A 174 -7.49 19.23 -13.42
CA GLU A 174 -8.62 19.80 -14.13
C GLU A 174 -9.87 18.94 -13.98
N MET A 175 -9.73 17.61 -14.07
CA MET A 175 -10.84 16.69 -13.87
C MET A 175 -11.40 16.82 -12.45
N LEU A 176 -10.56 16.88 -11.42
CA LEU A 176 -10.99 17.08 -10.04
C LEU A 176 -11.67 18.44 -9.87
N ARG A 177 -11.08 19.52 -10.40
CA ARG A 177 -11.63 20.89 -10.32
C ARG A 177 -13.01 20.97 -10.96
N MET A 178 -13.18 20.38 -12.14
CA MET A 178 -14.44 20.40 -12.90
C MET A 178 -15.43 19.31 -12.50
N GLY A 179 -14.97 18.28 -11.79
CA GLY A 179 -15.75 17.12 -11.39
C GLY A 179 -16.87 17.45 -10.40
N THR A 180 -17.76 16.49 -10.21
CA THR A 180 -18.99 16.63 -9.42
C THR A 180 -18.79 16.53 -7.90
N TYR A 181 -17.57 16.29 -7.43
CA TYR A 181 -17.31 16.19 -6.00
C TYR A 181 -17.60 17.50 -5.27
N PRO A 182 -18.20 17.44 -4.06
CA PRO A 182 -18.42 18.62 -3.23
C PRO A 182 -17.08 19.30 -2.88
N GLN A 183 -17.13 20.61 -2.68
CA GLN A 183 -15.93 21.42 -2.43
C GLN A 183 -15.08 20.91 -1.26
N TYR A 184 -15.71 20.54 -0.13
CA TYR A 184 -14.99 20.00 1.02
C TYR A 184 -14.19 18.71 0.71
N LEU A 185 -14.71 17.87 -0.23
CA LEU A 185 -14.02 16.65 -0.64
C LEU A 185 -12.84 16.96 -1.56
N LYS A 186 -13.00 17.93 -2.47
CA LYS A 186 -11.89 18.43 -3.30
C LYS A 186 -10.76 18.99 -2.44
N GLU A 187 -11.08 19.80 -1.43
CA GLU A 187 -10.12 20.35 -0.48
C GLU A 187 -9.42 19.27 0.36
N ARG A 188 -10.15 18.22 0.79
CA ARG A 188 -9.56 17.08 1.45
C ARG A 188 -8.58 16.35 0.52
N ILE A 189 -8.97 16.09 -0.73
CA ILE A 189 -8.15 15.37 -1.71
C ILE A 189 -6.86 16.14 -2.01
N THR A 190 -6.94 17.45 -2.25
CA THR A 190 -5.79 18.31 -2.60
C THR A 190 -4.97 18.75 -1.38
N GLY A 191 -5.39 18.41 -0.18
CA GLY A 191 -4.69 18.79 1.06
C GLY A 191 -3.38 18.02 1.26
N ARG A 192 -2.49 18.55 2.11
CA ARG A 192 -1.17 17.94 2.42
C ARG A 192 -1.24 16.52 3.00
N THR A 193 -2.38 16.10 3.51
CA THR A 193 -2.68 14.75 3.98
C THR A 193 -3.74 14.06 3.12
N GLY A 194 -4.02 14.61 1.93
CA GLY A 194 -4.92 14.03 0.95
C GLY A 194 -4.22 13.04 0.03
N HIS A 195 -4.18 13.35 -1.26
CA HIS A 195 -3.61 12.51 -2.30
C HIS A 195 -2.73 13.31 -3.26
N MET A 196 -1.82 12.63 -3.95
CA MET A 196 -0.95 13.22 -4.96
C MET A 196 -1.69 13.44 -6.29
N SER A 197 -1.50 14.63 -6.91
CA SER A 197 -1.92 14.82 -8.27
C SER A 197 -1.00 14.08 -9.27
N ASN A 198 -1.51 13.86 -10.48
CA ASN A 198 -0.71 13.28 -11.55
C ASN A 198 0.48 14.17 -11.90
N ILE A 199 0.30 15.49 -11.85
CA ILE A 199 1.32 16.49 -12.18
C ILE A 199 2.43 16.47 -11.12
N ASP A 200 2.08 16.58 -9.82
CA ASP A 200 3.07 16.58 -8.74
C ASP A 200 3.89 15.28 -8.74
N THR A 201 3.24 14.13 -8.98
CA THR A 201 3.93 12.85 -9.08
C THR A 201 4.88 12.81 -10.28
N ALA A 202 4.44 13.29 -11.44
CA ALA A 202 5.26 13.31 -12.67
C ALA A 202 6.44 14.28 -12.55
N GLU A 203 6.24 15.48 -12.01
CA GLU A 203 7.29 16.47 -11.78
C GLU A 203 8.35 15.93 -10.82
N PHE A 204 7.92 15.38 -9.67
CA PHE A 204 8.86 14.78 -8.73
C PHE A 204 9.70 13.68 -9.38
N LEU A 205 9.08 12.76 -10.13
CA LEU A 205 9.80 11.68 -10.81
C LEU A 205 10.77 12.22 -11.88
N ALA A 206 10.38 13.26 -12.62
CA ALA A 206 11.24 13.85 -13.64
C ALA A 206 12.49 14.54 -13.05
N GLU A 207 12.33 15.19 -11.90
CA GLU A 207 13.43 15.89 -11.21
C GLU A 207 14.36 14.96 -10.43
N ASN A 208 13.80 13.83 -9.94
CA ASN A 208 14.51 12.92 -9.02
C ASN A 208 14.73 11.52 -9.62
N PHE A 209 14.69 11.38 -10.94
CA PHE A 209 14.93 10.11 -11.61
C PHE A 209 16.34 9.57 -11.27
N THR A 210 16.40 8.28 -10.91
CA THR A 210 17.65 7.59 -10.60
C THR A 210 17.91 6.48 -11.62
N GLU A 211 19.17 6.31 -12.05
CA GLU A 211 19.55 5.29 -13.04
C GLU A 211 19.25 3.85 -12.60
N HIS A 212 19.12 3.60 -11.29
CA HIS A 212 18.82 2.28 -10.76
C HIS A 212 17.32 1.97 -10.67
N LEU A 213 16.42 2.96 -10.91
CA LEU A 213 15.00 2.73 -11.04
C LEU A 213 14.71 1.96 -12.32
N GLN A 214 14.23 0.72 -12.19
CA GLN A 214 13.96 -0.17 -13.32
C GLN A 214 12.52 -0.08 -13.81
N TYR A 215 11.57 -0.03 -12.84
CA TYR A 215 10.15 0.06 -13.12
C TYR A 215 9.45 0.91 -12.05
N PHE A 216 8.41 1.62 -12.49
CA PHE A 216 7.45 2.23 -11.58
C PHE A 216 6.01 1.92 -12.02
N TRP A 217 5.12 1.82 -11.06
CA TRP A 217 3.68 1.69 -11.24
C TRP A 217 3.00 2.85 -10.57
N LEU A 218 2.22 3.59 -11.34
CA LEU A 218 1.30 4.57 -10.80
C LEU A 218 0.12 3.82 -10.21
N CYS A 219 -0.23 4.13 -8.98
CA CYS A 219 -1.24 3.42 -8.23
C CYS A 219 -2.28 4.37 -7.64
N HIS A 220 -3.32 3.79 -7.02
CA HIS A 220 -4.41 4.50 -6.34
C HIS A 220 -5.09 5.57 -7.23
N LEU A 221 -5.26 5.27 -8.52
CA LEU A 221 -5.90 6.16 -9.47
C LEU A 221 -7.38 6.33 -9.12
N SER A 222 -7.84 7.59 -9.08
CA SER A 222 -9.24 7.91 -8.91
C SER A 222 -10.06 7.42 -10.11
N LYS A 223 -11.19 6.77 -9.85
CA LYS A 223 -12.08 6.31 -10.90
C LYS A 223 -12.73 7.47 -11.68
N ASP A 224 -13.02 8.57 -10.96
CA ASP A 224 -13.85 9.66 -11.47
C ASP A 224 -13.03 10.91 -11.88
N ASN A 225 -11.78 10.98 -11.43
CA ASN A 225 -10.93 12.17 -11.62
C ASN A 225 -9.52 11.85 -12.15
N ASN A 226 -9.38 10.71 -12.88
CA ASN A 226 -8.10 10.33 -13.48
C ASN A 226 -8.29 9.67 -14.84
#